data_c67a3fcf339b36d08a9597b308751f92
#
_entry.id   c67a3fcf339b36d08a9597b308751f92
#
_cell.length_a   1.000
_cell.length_b   1.000
_cell.length_c   1.000
_cell.angle_alpha   90.00
_cell.angle_beta   90.00
_cell.angle_gamma   90.00
#
_symmetry.space_group_name_H-M   'P 1'
#
loop_
_entity.id
_entity.type
_entity.pdbx_description
1 polymer ?
#
loop_
_entity_poly.entity_id
_entity_poly.type
_entity_poly.pdbx_seq_one_letter_code
_entity_poly.pdbx_strand_id
1 'polypeptide(L)'
;MAFNIDVPQFVVDISEQFVENNNLGHRPDNSNGIKEQQLVGVIGQNMMALALGKLFMQPSEGHDGGVDFTVFGKTIDIKTMGRTVPTKINYVNNLFVSQIKFDVDCYVFASFNTTNSKLTICGWIPKETFSFFAKFYEKGTIRERTNSTSFELKADTYEIQNEDLIHNIYNWPDLFLNIYNYDKSRALRQTSPAGVHIVPLNGYKGN
;
A
#
# COMPACT_ATOMS: atom_id res chain seq x y z
N MET A 1 13.81 -7.46 0.23
CA MET A 1 13.29 -8.45 -0.75
C MET A 1 11.83 -8.68 -0.40
N ALA A 2 10.92 -8.64 -1.37
CA ALA A 2 9.49 -8.87 -1.14
C ALA A 2 9.23 -10.36 -0.84
N PHE A 3 8.24 -10.67 -0.02
CA PHE A 3 7.83 -12.06 0.20
C PHE A 3 6.48 -12.38 -0.44
N ASN A 4 6.35 -13.62 -0.93
CA ASN A 4 5.16 -14.10 -1.63
C ASN A 4 4.38 -15.06 -0.75
N ILE A 5 3.06 -14.96 -0.83
CA ILE A 5 2.11 -15.74 -0.05
C ILE A 5 1.06 -16.31 -1.00
N ASP A 6 0.79 -17.60 -0.90
CA ASP A 6 -0.37 -18.16 -1.58
C ASP A 6 -1.64 -17.68 -0.86
N VAL A 7 -2.57 -17.08 -1.61
CA VAL A 7 -3.85 -16.66 -1.05
C VAL A 7 -4.78 -17.86 -1.01
N PRO A 8 -5.22 -18.31 0.19
CA PRO A 8 -6.14 -19.42 0.29
C PRO A 8 -7.46 -19.12 -0.42
N GLN A 9 -8.05 -20.12 -1.08
CA GLN A 9 -9.28 -19.93 -1.83
C GLN A 9 -10.41 -19.35 -0.99
N PHE A 10 -10.55 -19.76 0.27
CA PHE A 10 -11.59 -19.24 1.16
C PHE A 10 -11.45 -17.73 1.41
N VAL A 11 -10.22 -17.17 1.37
CA VAL A 11 -10.02 -15.71 1.48
C VAL A 11 -10.53 -15.00 0.23
N VAL A 12 -10.29 -15.59 -0.94
CA VAL A 12 -10.82 -15.07 -2.21
C VAL A 12 -12.35 -15.08 -2.17
N ASP A 13 -12.96 -16.23 -1.82
CA ASP A 13 -14.41 -16.41 -1.78
C ASP A 13 -15.11 -15.42 -0.84
N ILE A 14 -14.56 -15.25 0.38
CA ILE A 14 -15.10 -14.27 1.36
C ILE A 14 -14.94 -12.85 0.82
N SER A 15 -13.83 -12.53 0.17
CA SER A 15 -13.58 -11.21 -0.39
C SER A 15 -14.51 -10.89 -1.56
N GLU A 16 -14.78 -11.87 -2.43
CA GLU A 16 -15.76 -11.76 -3.51
C GLU A 16 -17.16 -11.51 -2.96
N GLN A 17 -17.60 -12.35 -2.02
CA GLN A 17 -18.90 -12.20 -1.35
C GLN A 17 -19.01 -10.81 -0.68
N PHE A 18 -17.95 -10.33 -0.05
CA PHE A 18 -17.95 -9.01 0.56
C PHE A 18 -18.16 -7.90 -0.48
N VAL A 19 -17.40 -7.91 -1.58
CA VAL A 19 -17.50 -6.90 -2.65
C VAL A 19 -18.84 -6.97 -3.41
N GLU A 20 -19.43 -8.15 -3.55
CA GLU A 20 -20.75 -8.32 -4.17
C GLU A 20 -21.85 -7.67 -3.31
N ASN A 21 -21.78 -7.83 -1.99
CA ASN A 21 -22.80 -7.37 -1.06
C ASN A 21 -22.60 -5.92 -0.58
N ASN A 22 -21.41 -5.33 -0.81
CA ASN A 22 -21.08 -4.01 -0.32
C ASN A 22 -20.60 -3.10 -1.45
N ASN A 23 -21.14 -1.90 -1.52
CA ASN A 23 -20.68 -0.88 -2.45
C ASN A 23 -19.56 -0.05 -1.79
N LEU A 24 -18.31 -0.41 -2.02
CA LEU A 24 -17.14 0.32 -1.52
C LEU A 24 -16.85 1.62 -2.31
N GLY A 25 -17.70 1.92 -3.31
CA GLY A 25 -17.45 2.93 -4.34
C GLY A 25 -18.04 4.31 -4.08
N HIS A 26 -18.63 4.61 -2.93
CA HIS A 26 -19.17 5.93 -2.64
C HIS A 26 -18.09 6.93 -2.17
N ARG A 27 -17.10 7.22 -3.04
CA ARG A 27 -16.15 8.30 -2.77
C ARG A 27 -16.64 9.59 -3.42
N PRO A 28 -16.58 10.75 -2.68
CA PRO A 28 -17.09 12.03 -3.19
C PRO A 28 -16.39 12.52 -4.48
N ASP A 29 -15.19 12.03 -4.75
CA ASP A 29 -14.34 12.43 -5.88
C ASP A 29 -14.50 11.55 -7.13
N ASN A 30 -15.51 10.65 -7.16
CA ASN A 30 -15.72 9.68 -8.23
C ASN A 30 -14.50 8.76 -8.52
N SER A 31 -13.52 8.68 -7.62
CA SER A 31 -12.39 7.75 -7.71
C SER A 31 -12.78 6.32 -7.34
N ASN A 32 -14.01 5.94 -7.65
CA ASN A 32 -14.53 4.61 -7.40
C ASN A 32 -13.81 3.61 -8.29
N GLY A 33 -13.02 2.74 -7.69
CA GLY A 33 -12.48 1.59 -8.39
C GLY A 33 -13.62 0.69 -8.90
N ILE A 34 -13.43 0.06 -10.06
CA ILE A 34 -14.32 -1.00 -10.52
C ILE A 34 -14.28 -2.18 -9.53
N LYS A 35 -15.31 -3.05 -9.55
CA LYS A 35 -15.43 -4.16 -8.60
C LYS A 35 -14.18 -5.03 -8.50
N GLU A 36 -13.52 -5.28 -9.62
CA GLU A 36 -12.29 -6.06 -9.67
C GLU A 36 -11.13 -5.38 -8.92
N GLN A 37 -11.05 -4.06 -8.95
CA GLN A 37 -10.04 -3.30 -8.18
C GLN A 37 -10.37 -3.29 -6.68
N GLN A 38 -11.65 -3.20 -6.35
CA GLN A 38 -12.12 -3.29 -4.96
C GLN A 38 -11.80 -4.67 -4.38
N LEU A 39 -12.07 -5.75 -5.13
CA LEU A 39 -11.76 -7.13 -4.74
C LEU A 39 -10.27 -7.30 -4.39
N VAL A 40 -9.39 -6.78 -5.24
CA VAL A 40 -7.93 -6.82 -4.99
C VAL A 40 -7.57 -6.14 -3.66
N GLY A 41 -8.16 -4.99 -3.38
CA GLY A 41 -7.96 -4.27 -2.10
C GLY A 41 -8.44 -5.11 -0.91
N VAL A 42 -9.65 -5.67 -1.00
CA VAL A 42 -10.24 -6.50 0.07
C VAL A 42 -9.42 -7.77 0.31
N ILE A 43 -8.91 -8.42 -0.75
CA ILE A 43 -8.03 -9.59 -0.60
C ILE A 43 -6.77 -9.22 0.19
N GLY A 44 -6.10 -8.11 -0.13
CA GLY A 44 -4.92 -7.68 0.59
C GLY A 44 -5.20 -7.39 2.07
N GLN A 45 -6.30 -6.71 2.36
CA GLN A 45 -6.72 -6.41 3.72
C GLN A 45 -7.09 -7.69 4.49
N ASN A 46 -7.84 -8.60 3.89
CA ASN A 46 -8.21 -9.88 4.50
C ASN A 46 -6.99 -10.80 4.73
N MET A 47 -6.01 -10.79 3.84
CA MET A 47 -4.75 -11.52 4.06
C MET A 47 -3.96 -10.95 5.25
N MET A 48 -3.93 -9.64 5.43
CA MET A 48 -3.32 -9.05 6.63
C MET A 48 -4.14 -9.38 7.89
N ALA A 49 -5.47 -9.34 7.82
CA ALA A 49 -6.34 -9.75 8.91
C ALA A 49 -6.05 -11.20 9.35
N LEU A 50 -5.94 -12.11 8.37
CA LEU A 50 -5.60 -13.51 8.63
C LEU A 50 -4.24 -13.62 9.34
N ALA A 51 -3.22 -12.90 8.87
CA ALA A 51 -1.88 -12.92 9.46
C ALA A 51 -1.85 -12.37 10.91
N LEU A 52 -2.75 -11.43 11.22
CA LEU A 52 -2.88 -10.82 12.54
C LEU A 52 -3.86 -11.58 13.47
N GLY A 53 -4.50 -12.64 12.99
CA GLY A 53 -5.56 -13.34 13.73
C GLY A 53 -6.76 -12.44 14.03
N LYS A 54 -7.05 -11.49 13.16
CA LYS A 54 -8.18 -10.55 13.27
C LYS A 54 -9.35 -10.99 12.39
N LEU A 55 -10.51 -10.41 12.66
CA LEU A 55 -11.68 -10.61 11.80
C LEU A 55 -11.40 -10.03 10.41
N PHE A 56 -11.94 -10.72 9.39
CA PHE A 56 -11.95 -10.19 8.03
C PHE A 56 -12.78 -8.91 7.93
N MET A 57 -12.59 -8.18 6.83
CA MET A 57 -13.27 -6.93 6.58
C MET A 57 -14.77 -7.05 6.83
N GLN A 58 -15.29 -6.16 7.66
CA GLN A 58 -16.71 -6.09 8.00
C GLN A 58 -17.32 -4.86 7.34
N PRO A 59 -18.62 -4.92 6.97
CA PRO A 59 -19.32 -3.73 6.51
C PRO A 59 -19.25 -2.64 7.59
N SER A 60 -18.79 -1.45 7.22
CA SER A 60 -18.83 -0.28 8.09
C SER A 60 -19.78 0.76 7.52
N GLU A 61 -20.58 1.39 8.38
CA GLU A 61 -21.29 2.58 8.00
C GLU A 61 -20.33 3.76 7.97
N GLY A 62 -20.00 4.23 6.76
CA GLY A 62 -19.16 5.40 6.56
C GLY A 62 -17.68 5.09 6.31
N HIS A 63 -16.86 6.11 6.48
CA HIS A 63 -15.42 6.05 6.24
C HIS A 63 -14.71 5.50 7.48
N ASP A 64 -13.88 4.48 7.32
CA ASP A 64 -13.06 3.88 8.37
C ASP A 64 -11.85 4.76 8.81
N GLY A 65 -11.78 6.01 8.32
CA GLY A 65 -10.66 6.91 8.58
C GLY A 65 -9.36 6.51 7.88
N GLY A 66 -9.41 5.49 7.02
CA GLY A 66 -8.25 4.99 6.25
C GLY A 66 -7.26 4.17 7.06
N VAL A 67 -7.62 3.77 8.29
CA VAL A 67 -6.82 2.86 9.13
C VAL A 67 -7.38 1.45 8.98
N ASP A 68 -6.65 0.58 8.28
CA ASP A 68 -7.05 -0.82 8.13
C ASP A 68 -6.74 -1.61 9.41
N PHE A 69 -5.58 -1.38 10.03
CA PHE A 69 -5.14 -2.12 11.22
C PHE A 69 -4.34 -1.26 12.18
N THR A 70 -4.41 -1.63 13.47
CA THR A 70 -3.46 -1.19 14.49
C THR A 70 -2.65 -2.39 14.96
N VAL A 71 -1.32 -2.29 14.85
CA VAL A 71 -0.37 -3.34 15.22
C VAL A 71 0.68 -2.73 16.14
N PHE A 72 0.77 -3.22 17.38
CA PHE A 72 1.67 -2.68 18.40
C PHE A 72 1.60 -1.16 18.59
N GLY A 73 0.39 -0.60 18.52
CA GLY A 73 0.15 0.83 18.66
C GLY A 73 0.48 1.67 17.41
N LYS A 74 0.83 1.03 16.29
CA LYS A 74 1.04 1.68 14.98
C LYS A 74 -0.15 1.46 14.07
N THR A 75 -0.67 2.52 13.49
CA THR A 75 -1.77 2.47 12.51
C THR A 75 -1.24 2.21 11.10
N ILE A 76 -1.85 1.25 10.42
CA ILE A 76 -1.43 0.75 9.11
C ILE A 76 -2.58 0.90 8.12
N ASP A 77 -2.24 1.37 6.92
CA ASP A 77 -3.09 1.33 5.74
C ASP A 77 -2.43 0.44 4.68
N ILE A 78 -3.10 -0.63 4.24
CA ILE A 78 -2.58 -1.55 3.22
C ILE A 78 -3.14 -1.20 1.84
N LYS A 79 -2.24 -1.00 0.88
CA LYS A 79 -2.58 -0.70 -0.51
C LYS A 79 -2.19 -1.85 -1.42
N THR A 80 -3.17 -2.48 -2.04
CA THR A 80 -2.94 -3.65 -2.89
C THR A 80 -3.20 -3.34 -4.35
N MET A 81 -2.22 -3.62 -5.20
CA MET A 81 -2.31 -3.46 -6.65
C MET A 81 -2.59 -4.80 -7.33
N GLY A 82 -3.63 -4.85 -8.19
CA GLY A 82 -3.90 -6.00 -9.04
C GLY A 82 -2.91 -6.09 -10.21
N ARG A 83 -2.40 -7.29 -10.46
CA ARG A 83 -1.47 -7.56 -11.57
C ARG A 83 -1.74 -8.95 -12.18
N THR A 84 -1.38 -9.11 -13.45
CA THR A 84 -1.46 -10.41 -14.15
C THR A 84 -0.09 -11.09 -14.26
N VAL A 85 0.96 -10.42 -13.79
CA VAL A 85 2.35 -10.89 -13.82
C VAL A 85 3.01 -10.69 -12.46
N PRO A 86 4.06 -11.42 -12.13
CA PRO A 86 4.83 -11.20 -10.89
C PRO A 86 5.32 -9.76 -10.80
N THR A 87 5.25 -9.19 -9.60
CA THR A 87 5.73 -7.82 -9.38
C THR A 87 7.26 -7.74 -9.51
N LYS A 88 7.76 -6.57 -9.92
CA LYS A 88 9.19 -6.27 -10.07
C LYS A 88 9.58 -5.10 -9.21
N ILE A 89 10.88 -4.94 -8.99
CA ILE A 89 11.44 -3.88 -8.13
C ILE A 89 11.11 -2.47 -8.65
N ASN A 90 11.04 -2.29 -9.96
CA ASN A 90 10.71 -1.03 -10.62
C ASN A 90 9.20 -0.82 -10.88
N TYR A 91 8.33 -1.68 -10.32
CA TYR A 91 6.90 -1.45 -10.44
C TYR A 91 6.42 -0.42 -9.43
N VAL A 92 5.45 0.39 -9.85
CA VAL A 92 4.88 1.47 -9.04
C VAL A 92 3.65 1.02 -8.26
N ASN A 93 3.47 1.64 -7.11
CA ASN A 93 2.25 1.58 -6.31
C ASN A 93 1.64 2.96 -6.25
N ASN A 94 0.32 3.03 -6.28
CA ASN A 94 -0.43 4.28 -6.33
C ASN A 94 -1.09 4.57 -4.98
N LEU A 95 -1.05 5.85 -4.58
CA LEU A 95 -1.83 6.37 -3.47
C LEU A 95 -2.51 7.66 -3.92
N PHE A 96 -3.84 7.72 -3.83
CA PHE A 96 -4.57 8.94 -4.16
C PHE A 96 -4.29 10.05 -3.13
N VAL A 97 -4.13 11.28 -3.61
CA VAL A 97 -3.87 12.44 -2.75
C VAL A 97 -4.94 12.60 -1.67
N SER A 98 -6.20 12.31 -2.01
CA SER A 98 -7.31 12.34 -1.06
C SER A 98 -7.15 11.39 0.13
N GLN A 99 -6.29 10.37 0.03
CA GLN A 99 -6.03 9.39 1.10
C GLN A 99 -4.91 9.81 2.05
N ILE A 100 -4.05 10.74 1.65
CA ILE A 100 -2.93 11.21 2.51
C ILE A 100 -3.42 11.90 3.78
N LYS A 101 -4.63 12.48 3.76
CA LYS A 101 -5.22 13.14 4.93
C LYS A 101 -5.51 12.19 6.11
N PHE A 102 -5.61 10.88 5.85
CA PHE A 102 -5.91 9.92 6.91
C PHE A 102 -4.76 9.79 7.90
N ASP A 103 -5.11 9.60 9.16
CA ASP A 103 -4.13 9.54 10.26
C ASP A 103 -3.61 8.12 10.44
N VAL A 104 -2.66 7.75 9.57
CA VAL A 104 -1.95 6.48 9.61
C VAL A 104 -0.47 6.70 9.88
N ASP A 105 0.18 5.78 10.59
CA ASP A 105 1.62 5.81 10.82
C ASP A 105 2.41 5.35 9.59
N CYS A 106 1.89 4.35 8.88
CA CYS A 106 2.60 3.79 7.71
C CYS A 106 1.66 3.21 6.66
N TYR A 107 2.19 3.11 5.45
CA TYR A 107 1.59 2.39 4.33
C TYR A 107 2.31 1.08 4.11
N VAL A 108 1.55 -0.01 3.91
CA VAL A 108 2.07 -1.29 3.43
C VAL A 108 1.59 -1.48 2.00
N PHE A 109 2.51 -1.71 1.08
CA PHE A 109 2.19 -1.95 -0.32
C PHE A 109 2.28 -3.43 -0.66
N ALA A 110 1.24 -3.92 -1.31
CA ALA A 110 1.13 -5.29 -1.77
C ALA A 110 0.73 -5.37 -3.25
N SER A 111 1.01 -6.50 -3.86
CA SER A 111 0.65 -6.81 -5.24
C SER A 111 -0.03 -8.18 -5.29
N PHE A 112 -1.29 -8.22 -5.71
CA PHE A 112 -2.02 -9.47 -5.91
C PHE A 112 -1.96 -9.87 -7.38
N ASN A 113 -1.39 -11.04 -7.64
CA ASN A 113 -1.36 -11.61 -8.98
C ASN A 113 -2.63 -12.42 -9.22
N THR A 114 -3.53 -11.87 -10.05
CA THR A 114 -4.83 -12.46 -10.34
C THR A 114 -4.74 -13.73 -11.18
N THR A 115 -3.59 -14.03 -11.81
CA THR A 115 -3.40 -15.23 -12.63
C THR A 115 -3.10 -16.48 -11.80
N ASN A 116 -2.46 -16.31 -10.64
CA ASN A 116 -2.02 -17.46 -9.83
C ASN A 116 -2.34 -17.30 -8.33
N SER A 117 -3.19 -16.34 -7.97
CA SER A 117 -3.66 -16.08 -6.61
C SER A 117 -2.52 -15.94 -5.58
N LYS A 118 -1.43 -15.27 -5.98
CA LYS A 118 -0.31 -14.96 -5.08
C LYS A 118 -0.34 -13.49 -4.67
N LEU A 119 -0.23 -13.24 -3.37
CA LEU A 119 0.00 -11.92 -2.80
C LEU A 119 1.50 -11.74 -2.56
N THR A 120 2.07 -10.66 -3.05
CA THR A 120 3.43 -10.23 -2.76
C THR A 120 3.38 -9.01 -1.88
N ILE A 121 3.97 -9.06 -0.69
CA ILE A 121 4.20 -7.85 0.11
C ILE A 121 5.43 -7.17 -0.47
N CYS A 122 5.21 -6.03 -1.15
CA CYS A 122 6.25 -5.30 -1.84
C CYS A 122 7.19 -4.58 -0.87
N GLY A 123 6.63 -4.08 0.22
CA GLY A 123 7.36 -3.35 1.25
C GLY A 123 6.41 -2.41 2.01
N TRP A 124 6.99 -1.58 2.85
CA TRP A 124 6.25 -0.58 3.60
C TRP A 124 7.04 0.73 3.67
N ILE A 125 6.36 1.81 4.05
CA ILE A 125 6.98 3.12 4.23
C ILE A 125 6.23 3.91 5.30
N PRO A 126 6.93 4.66 6.19
CA PRO A 126 6.26 5.58 7.09
C PRO A 126 5.57 6.70 6.31
N LYS A 127 4.38 7.09 6.75
CA LYS A 127 3.64 8.19 6.11
C LYS A 127 4.45 9.48 6.03
N GLU A 128 5.17 9.82 7.09
CA GLU A 128 5.97 11.04 7.16
C GLU A 128 7.11 11.11 6.14
N THR A 129 7.60 9.96 5.66
CA THR A 129 8.67 9.89 4.65
C THR A 129 8.14 9.62 3.25
N PHE A 130 6.88 9.21 3.11
CA PHE A 130 6.28 8.81 1.84
C PHE A 130 6.43 9.88 0.75
N SER A 131 6.14 11.15 1.05
CA SER A 131 6.19 12.24 0.09
C SER A 131 7.61 12.59 -0.41
N PHE A 132 8.66 12.14 0.28
CA PHE A 132 10.05 12.33 -0.17
C PHE A 132 10.45 11.37 -1.29
N PHE A 133 9.79 10.21 -1.36
CA PHE A 133 10.09 9.16 -2.33
C PHE A 133 9.04 9.05 -3.43
N ALA A 134 7.79 9.40 -3.11
CA ALA A 134 6.70 9.29 -4.05
C ALA A 134 6.66 10.48 -5.03
N LYS A 135 6.39 10.19 -6.29
CA LYS A 135 6.23 11.20 -7.34
C LYS A 135 4.76 11.56 -7.50
N PHE A 136 4.48 12.87 -7.46
CA PHE A 136 3.14 13.39 -7.66
C PHE A 136 2.79 13.51 -9.14
N TYR A 137 1.56 13.18 -9.49
CA TYR A 137 0.96 13.37 -10.80
C TYR A 137 -0.47 13.90 -10.66
N GLU A 138 -0.77 14.92 -11.44
CA GLU A 138 -2.11 15.50 -11.50
C GLU A 138 -3.10 14.57 -12.23
N LYS A 139 -4.38 14.68 -11.88
CA LYS A 139 -5.48 14.11 -12.64
C LYS A 139 -5.37 14.50 -14.13
N GLY A 140 -5.65 13.55 -15.01
CA GLY A 140 -5.53 13.76 -16.46
C GLY A 140 -4.14 13.45 -17.02
N THR A 141 -3.11 13.25 -16.17
CA THR A 141 -1.79 12.85 -16.64
C THR A 141 -1.84 11.49 -17.33
N ILE A 142 -1.29 11.42 -18.55
CA ILE A 142 -1.15 10.17 -19.29
C ILE A 142 0.07 9.41 -18.76
N ARG A 143 -0.15 8.16 -18.37
CA ARG A 143 0.90 7.25 -17.88
C ARG A 143 1.03 6.06 -18.84
N GLU A 144 2.27 5.64 -19.07
CA GLU A 144 2.56 4.46 -19.89
C GLU A 144 2.78 3.22 -19.01
N ARG A 145 2.26 2.09 -19.45
CA ARG A 145 2.54 0.78 -18.86
C ARG A 145 3.73 0.13 -19.55
N THR A 146 4.31 -0.87 -18.90
CA THR A 146 5.45 -1.64 -19.44
C THR A 146 5.14 -2.40 -20.74
N ASN A 147 3.87 -2.58 -21.09
CA ASN A 147 3.42 -3.18 -22.35
C ASN A 147 3.11 -2.14 -23.45
N SER A 148 3.60 -0.91 -23.30
CA SER A 148 3.39 0.22 -24.23
C SER A 148 1.93 0.66 -24.37
N THR A 149 1.04 0.26 -23.47
CA THR A 149 -0.30 0.84 -23.39
C THR A 149 -0.30 2.03 -22.45
N SER A 150 -1.09 3.05 -22.78
CA SER A 150 -1.25 4.23 -21.91
C SER A 150 -2.59 4.23 -21.19
N PHE A 151 -2.66 4.99 -20.12
CA PHE A 151 -3.88 5.27 -19.38
C PHE A 151 -3.82 6.67 -18.77
N GLU A 152 -4.99 7.26 -18.58
CA GLU A 152 -5.14 8.55 -17.93
C GLU A 152 -5.43 8.40 -16.46
N LEU A 153 -4.76 9.19 -15.61
CA LEU A 153 -5.02 9.24 -14.18
C LEU A 153 -6.38 9.90 -13.90
N LYS A 154 -7.24 9.19 -13.18
CA LYS A 154 -8.60 9.64 -12.86
C LYS A 154 -8.65 10.59 -11.66
N ALA A 155 -7.59 10.67 -10.88
CA ALA A 155 -7.46 11.53 -9.70
C ALA A 155 -5.98 11.89 -9.50
N ASP A 156 -5.73 12.95 -8.74
CA ASP A 156 -4.40 13.30 -8.27
C ASP A 156 -3.80 12.13 -7.50
N THR A 157 -2.61 11.72 -7.90
CA THR A 157 -2.02 10.45 -7.48
C THR A 157 -0.54 10.60 -7.17
N TYR A 158 -0.13 10.00 -6.07
CA TYR A 158 1.28 9.71 -5.81
C TYR A 158 1.63 8.31 -6.31
N GLU A 159 2.77 8.18 -6.97
CA GLU A 159 3.37 6.90 -7.37
C GLU A 159 4.69 6.70 -6.62
N ILE A 160 4.87 5.53 -6.01
CA ILE A 160 6.13 5.10 -5.38
C ILE A 160 6.56 3.77 -5.98
N GLN A 161 7.86 3.64 -6.30
CA GLN A 161 8.39 2.38 -6.81
C GLN A 161 8.63 1.39 -5.68
N ASN A 162 8.59 0.10 -6.01
CA ASN A 162 8.90 -0.92 -5.01
C ASN A 162 10.32 -0.77 -4.45
N GLU A 163 11.28 -0.30 -5.24
CA GLU A 163 12.67 -0.08 -4.80
C GLU A 163 12.81 1.00 -3.73
N ASP A 164 11.86 1.93 -3.66
CA ASP A 164 11.86 3.03 -2.67
C ASP A 164 11.20 2.62 -1.34
N LEU A 165 10.66 1.42 -1.26
CA LEU A 165 10.01 0.92 -0.05
C LEU A 165 11.05 0.32 0.91
N ILE A 166 10.71 0.29 2.19
CA ILE A 166 11.49 -0.47 3.17
C ILE A 166 11.26 -1.95 2.93
N HIS A 167 12.35 -2.65 2.63
CA HIS A 167 12.40 -4.10 2.45
C HIS A 167 12.89 -4.78 3.75
N ASN A 168 13.67 -5.81 3.71
CA ASN A 168 14.12 -6.62 4.85
C ASN A 168 12.96 -7.31 5.57
N ILE A 169 11.97 -7.73 4.79
CA ILE A 169 10.79 -8.46 5.23
C ILE A 169 10.74 -9.79 4.48
N TYR A 170 10.70 -10.88 5.21
CA TYR A 170 10.68 -12.23 4.64
C TYR A 170 9.37 -12.95 4.96
N ASN A 171 8.62 -12.45 5.93
CA ASN A 171 7.36 -13.01 6.42
C ASN A 171 6.55 -11.93 7.17
N TRP A 172 5.34 -12.26 7.59
CA TRP A 172 4.48 -11.36 8.36
C TRP A 172 5.08 -10.90 9.70
N PRO A 173 5.67 -11.79 10.53
CA PRO A 173 6.35 -11.38 11.76
C PRO A 173 7.46 -10.35 11.53
N ASP A 174 8.27 -10.50 10.49
CA ASP A 174 9.32 -9.53 10.17
C ASP A 174 8.73 -8.17 9.82
N LEU A 175 7.66 -8.15 9.01
CA LEU A 175 6.97 -6.89 8.66
C LEU A 175 6.48 -6.18 9.92
N PHE A 176 5.76 -6.89 10.80
CA PHE A 176 5.19 -6.30 11.99
C PHE A 176 6.25 -5.84 12.99
N LEU A 177 7.34 -6.61 13.14
CA LEU A 177 8.46 -6.23 13.98
C LEU A 177 9.20 -4.99 13.46
N ASN A 178 9.39 -4.90 12.14
CA ASN A 178 9.99 -3.73 11.51
C ASN A 178 9.15 -2.47 11.72
N ILE A 179 7.82 -2.56 11.55
CA ILE A 179 6.90 -1.46 11.81
C ILE A 179 6.93 -1.06 13.30
N TYR A 180 6.92 -2.05 14.21
CA TYR A 180 6.98 -1.80 15.65
C TYR A 180 8.27 -1.07 16.07
N ASN A 181 9.42 -1.54 15.58
CA ASN A 181 10.74 -1.00 15.91
C ASN A 181 11.12 0.21 15.04
N TYR A 182 10.16 0.76 14.29
CA TYR A 182 10.44 1.89 13.43
C TYR A 182 10.97 3.08 14.21
N ASP A 183 12.17 3.51 13.84
CA ASP A 183 12.82 4.74 14.27
C ASP A 183 13.04 5.62 13.04
N LYS A 184 12.48 6.82 13.06
CA LYS A 184 12.56 7.84 11.99
C LYS A 184 13.99 8.02 11.46
N SER A 185 14.98 7.97 12.34
CA SER A 185 16.38 8.12 11.96
C SER A 185 16.95 6.94 11.17
N ARG A 186 16.35 5.76 11.33
CA ARG A 186 16.76 4.53 10.63
C ARG A 186 16.13 4.40 9.25
N ALA A 187 14.88 4.81 9.08
CA ALA A 187 14.19 4.70 7.80
C ALA A 187 14.91 5.48 6.69
N LEU A 188 15.35 6.69 6.99
CA LEU A 188 16.09 7.53 6.05
C LEU A 188 17.45 6.93 5.63
N ARG A 189 18.05 6.08 6.48
CA ARG A 189 19.34 5.42 6.16
C ARG A 189 19.17 4.14 5.34
N GLN A 190 18.05 3.45 5.47
CA GLN A 190 17.82 2.16 4.78
C GLN A 190 17.30 2.34 3.35
N THR A 191 16.67 3.47 3.07
CA THR A 191 16.08 3.78 1.75
C THR A 191 17.02 4.59 0.85
N SER A 192 18.18 5.05 1.36
CA SER A 192 19.19 5.72 0.54
C SER A 192 19.81 4.73 -0.46
N PRO A 193 19.71 4.97 -1.77
CA PRO A 193 20.54 4.26 -2.73
C PRO A 193 22.01 4.46 -2.34
N ALA A 194 22.83 3.42 -2.47
CA ALA A 194 24.25 3.53 -2.19
C ALA A 194 24.86 4.71 -2.98
N GLY A 195 25.19 5.80 -2.29
CA GLY A 195 25.76 7.02 -2.90
C GLY A 195 25.03 8.33 -2.64
N VAL A 196 23.82 8.33 -2.09
CA VAL A 196 23.17 9.58 -1.69
C VAL A 196 23.43 9.82 -0.20
N HIS A 197 24.39 10.69 0.12
CA HIS A 197 24.56 11.22 1.45
C HIS A 197 23.39 12.18 1.75
N ILE A 198 22.37 11.68 2.42
CA ILE A 198 21.36 12.56 3.03
C ILE A 198 22.04 13.22 4.24
N VAL A 199 22.37 14.48 4.08
CA VAL A 199 22.86 15.30 5.20
C VAL A 199 21.73 15.38 6.22
N PRO A 200 21.94 15.00 7.49
CA PRO A 200 20.91 15.14 8.50
C PRO A 200 20.56 16.64 8.61
N LEU A 201 19.26 16.95 8.53
CA LEU A 201 18.74 18.28 8.87
C LEU A 201 18.94 18.53 10.37
N ASN A 202 20.18 18.76 10.79
CA ASN A 202 20.50 19.36 12.07
C ASN A 202 20.29 20.85 11.95
N GLY A 203 19.28 21.36 12.65
CA GLY A 203 19.25 22.75 13.05
C GLY A 203 18.18 23.63 12.44
N TYR A 204 16.92 23.42 12.76
CA TYR A 204 16.04 24.55 13.02
C TYR A 204 16.00 24.79 14.53
N LYS A 205 16.97 25.59 15.04
CA LYS A 205 16.80 26.34 16.28
C LYS A 205 15.97 27.57 15.89
N GLY A 206 14.66 27.50 16.17
CA GLY A 206 13.83 28.71 16.15
C GLY A 206 14.35 29.70 17.20
N ASN A 207 14.57 30.90 16.76
CA ASN A 207 14.50 32.09 17.58
C ASN A 207 13.07 32.63 17.57
#